data_cefad5750949acd863d008872d2ed1d2
#
_entry.id   cefad5750949acd863d008872d2ed1d2
#
_cell.length_a   1.000
_cell.length_b   1.000
_cell.length_c   1.000
_cell.angle_alpha   90.00
_cell.angle_beta   90.00
_cell.angle_gamma   90.00
#
_symmetry.space_group_name_H-M   'P 1'
#
loop_
_entity.id
_entity.type
_entity.pdbx_description
1 polymer ?
#
loop_
_entity_poly.entity_id
_entity_poly.type
_entity_poly.pdbx_seq_one_letter_code
_entity_poly.pdbx_strand_id
1 'polypeptide(L)'
;VKRLKSLSAASGETIKVTNKWAAEAESRGTTVSGSAWEFSGSATFGSVALSGTTATCLLTPTCSGCLTNTVTLASGEVLKAVRQIES
;
A
#
# COMPACT_ATOMS: atom_id res chain seq x y z
N VAL A 1 -10.37 8.03 -2.61
CA VAL A 1 -9.22 7.18 -2.95
C VAL A 1 -8.00 8.05 -3.22
N LYS A 2 -6.92 7.77 -2.51
CA LYS A 2 -5.66 8.47 -2.71
C LYS A 2 -4.89 7.84 -3.87
N ARG A 3 -4.44 8.68 -4.81
CA ARG A 3 -3.61 8.21 -5.92
C ARG A 3 -2.15 8.52 -5.64
N LEU A 4 -1.31 7.50 -5.77
CA LEU A 4 0.12 7.60 -5.53
C LEU A 4 0.90 7.54 -6.85
N LYS A 5 2.17 7.90 -6.79
CA LYS A 5 3.06 7.82 -7.95
C LYS A 5 3.17 6.39 -8.45
N SER A 6 3.26 6.23 -9.78
CA SER A 6 3.56 4.96 -10.41
C SER A 6 4.96 4.49 -10.03
N LEU A 7 5.13 3.18 -9.91
CA LEU A 7 6.42 2.54 -9.72
C LEU A 7 6.67 1.57 -10.86
N SER A 8 7.93 1.41 -11.23
CA SER A 8 8.35 0.46 -12.24
C SER A 8 9.10 -0.68 -11.57
N ALA A 9 8.80 -1.90 -11.97
CA ALA A 9 9.50 -3.09 -11.51
C ALA A 9 9.52 -4.11 -12.63
N ALA A 10 10.68 -4.65 -12.94
CA ALA A 10 10.77 -5.72 -13.92
C ALA A 10 10.04 -6.96 -13.42
N SER A 11 9.53 -7.78 -14.34
CA SER A 11 8.86 -9.04 -13.98
C SER A 11 9.79 -9.89 -13.12
N GLY A 12 9.31 -10.31 -11.95
CA GLY A 12 10.09 -11.09 -10.98
C GLY A 12 11.01 -10.27 -10.08
N GLU A 13 11.10 -8.96 -10.28
CA GLU A 13 11.86 -8.08 -9.40
C GLU A 13 11.07 -7.79 -8.14
N THR A 14 11.75 -7.82 -6.99
CA THR A 14 11.12 -7.51 -5.71
C THR A 14 11.39 -6.06 -5.33
N ILE A 15 10.33 -5.30 -5.11
CA ILE A 15 10.44 -3.89 -4.72
C ILE A 15 9.77 -3.67 -3.37
N LYS A 16 10.27 -2.69 -2.62
CA LYS A 16 9.66 -2.27 -1.36
C LYS A 16 8.71 -1.12 -1.62
N VAL A 17 7.45 -1.29 -1.22
CA VAL A 17 6.43 -0.24 -1.33
C VAL A 17 6.14 0.28 0.06
N THR A 18 6.20 1.60 0.22
CA THR A 18 5.98 2.28 1.50
C THR A 18 4.89 3.32 1.32
N ASN A 19 3.85 3.24 2.14
CA ASN A 19 2.78 4.23 2.18
C ASN A 19 2.73 4.87 3.56
N LYS A 20 2.79 6.19 3.59
CA LYS A 20 2.72 6.96 4.83
C LYS A 20 1.33 7.55 4.99
N TRP A 21 0.70 7.26 6.11
CA TRP A 21 -0.66 7.69 6.42
C TRP A 21 -0.73 8.70 7.57
N ALA A 22 0.43 9.27 7.96
CA ALA A 22 0.49 10.17 9.10
C ALA A 22 -0.43 11.39 8.93
N ALA A 23 -0.40 12.05 7.77
CA ALA A 23 -1.22 13.23 7.52
C ALA A 23 -2.71 12.92 7.59
N GLU A 24 -3.12 11.80 7.01
CA GLU A 24 -4.52 11.36 7.01
C GLU A 24 -5.00 11.01 8.42
N ALA A 25 -4.17 10.29 9.18
CA ALA A 25 -4.51 9.93 10.56
C ALA A 25 -4.57 11.16 11.47
N GLU A 26 -3.62 12.08 11.35
CA GLU A 26 -3.57 13.30 12.14
C GLU A 26 -4.76 14.22 11.85
N SER A 27 -5.15 14.37 10.60
CA SER A 27 -6.28 15.20 10.22
C SER A 27 -7.61 14.69 10.80
N ARG A 28 -7.66 13.41 11.17
CA ARG A 28 -8.82 12.76 11.78
C ARG A 28 -8.67 12.53 13.27
N GLY A 29 -7.54 12.93 13.85
CA GLY A 29 -7.27 12.76 15.28
C GLY A 29 -7.23 11.29 15.72
N THR A 30 -6.72 10.40 14.87
CA THR A 30 -6.69 8.96 15.13
C THR A 30 -5.38 8.34 14.66
N THR A 31 -5.27 7.03 14.79
CA THR A 31 -4.11 6.25 14.37
C THR A 31 -4.55 5.14 13.41
N VAL A 32 -3.59 4.53 12.73
CA VAL A 32 -3.84 3.38 11.85
C VAL A 32 -3.84 2.11 12.68
N SER A 33 -4.92 1.33 12.62
CA SER A 33 -5.04 0.08 13.37
C SER A 33 -4.71 -1.15 12.53
N GLY A 34 -4.79 -1.07 11.21
CA GLY A 34 -4.46 -2.19 10.35
C GLY A 34 -4.27 -1.77 8.91
N SER A 35 -3.66 -2.63 8.11
CA SER A 35 -3.49 -2.41 6.69
C SER A 35 -3.62 -3.72 5.91
N ALA A 36 -4.03 -3.61 4.64
CA ALA A 36 -4.12 -4.73 3.73
C ALA A 36 -3.65 -4.28 2.35
N TRP A 37 -3.16 -5.21 1.56
CA TRP A 37 -2.65 -4.95 0.23
C TRP A 37 -3.34 -5.86 -0.79
N GLU A 38 -3.66 -5.29 -1.95
CA GLU A 38 -4.24 -6.04 -3.06
C GLU A 38 -3.57 -5.59 -4.36
N PHE A 39 -3.44 -6.51 -5.30
CA PHE A 39 -2.89 -6.23 -6.62
C PHE A 39 -3.83 -6.80 -7.68
N SER A 40 -4.15 -5.99 -8.69
CA SER A 40 -5.08 -6.40 -9.74
C SER A 40 -4.50 -7.41 -10.74
N GLY A 41 -3.17 -7.52 -10.78
CA GLY A 41 -2.48 -8.47 -11.62
C GLY A 41 -1.95 -9.65 -10.83
N SER A 42 -0.90 -10.28 -11.37
CA SER A 42 -0.24 -11.41 -10.73
C SER A 42 1.01 -10.92 -10.00
N ALA A 43 1.07 -11.16 -8.69
CA ALA A 43 2.20 -10.73 -7.87
C ALA A 43 2.26 -11.55 -6.58
N THR A 44 3.43 -11.52 -5.95
CA THR A 44 3.65 -12.11 -4.64
C THR A 44 3.94 -11.01 -3.63
N PHE A 45 3.29 -11.06 -2.48
CA PHE A 45 3.56 -10.14 -1.37
C PHE A 45 4.45 -10.83 -0.33
N GLY A 46 5.40 -10.06 0.21
CA GLY A 46 6.24 -10.51 1.31
C GLY A 46 6.47 -9.39 2.30
N SER A 47 6.89 -9.76 3.52
CA SER A 47 7.26 -8.79 4.56
C SER A 47 6.27 -7.66 4.74
N VAL A 48 4.98 -7.99 4.73
CA VAL A 48 3.92 -7.00 4.97
C VAL A 48 4.00 -6.54 6.43
N ALA A 49 4.12 -5.23 6.61
CA ALA A 49 4.29 -4.66 7.94
C ALA A 49 3.56 -3.34 8.08
N LEU A 50 3.18 -3.02 9.30
CA LEU A 50 2.60 -1.74 9.67
C LEU A 50 3.34 -1.23 10.89
N SER A 51 3.97 -0.07 10.77
CA SER A 51 4.70 0.57 11.87
C SER A 51 4.12 1.96 12.09
N GLY A 52 3.36 2.14 13.17
CA GLY A 52 2.67 3.39 13.44
C GLY A 52 1.69 3.74 12.32
N THR A 53 1.99 4.78 11.55
CA THR A 53 1.16 5.23 10.43
C THR A 53 1.77 4.90 9.07
N THR A 54 2.81 4.06 9.04
CA THR A 54 3.51 3.67 7.81
C THR A 54 3.25 2.21 7.49
N ALA A 55 2.66 1.94 6.31
CA ALA A 55 2.42 0.60 5.82
C ALA A 55 3.46 0.25 4.76
N THR A 56 4.08 -0.91 4.87
CA THR A 56 5.11 -1.37 3.94
C THR A 56 4.85 -2.80 3.49
N CYS A 57 5.31 -3.12 2.29
CA CYS A 57 5.35 -4.50 1.82
C CYS A 57 6.47 -4.68 0.80
N LEU A 58 6.87 -5.92 0.60
CA LEU A 58 7.71 -6.29 -0.54
C LEU A 58 6.78 -6.86 -1.61
N LEU A 59 6.88 -6.34 -2.81
CA LEU A 59 6.04 -6.74 -3.93
C LEU A 59 6.91 -7.30 -5.04
N THR A 60 6.55 -8.50 -5.52
CA THR A 60 7.22 -9.13 -6.67
C THR A 60 6.17 -9.29 -7.77
N PRO A 61 5.99 -8.28 -8.63
CA PRO A 61 5.00 -8.36 -9.70
C PRO A 61 5.53 -9.20 -10.86
N THR A 62 4.63 -9.92 -11.52
CA THR A 62 4.92 -10.65 -12.75
C THR A 62 4.23 -10.03 -13.96
N CYS A 63 3.42 -9.01 -13.74
CA CYS A 63 2.76 -8.24 -14.79
C CYS A 63 2.42 -6.85 -14.26
N SER A 64 2.04 -5.94 -15.15
CA SER A 64 1.57 -4.61 -14.76
C SER A 64 0.18 -4.70 -14.12
N GLY A 65 -0.12 -3.80 -13.21
CA GLY A 65 -1.41 -3.74 -12.56
C GLY A 65 -1.51 -2.61 -11.56
N CYS A 66 -2.60 -2.55 -10.83
CA CYS A 66 -2.83 -1.55 -9.78
C CYS A 66 -2.65 -2.18 -8.41
N LEU A 67 -1.80 -1.56 -7.60
CA LEU A 67 -1.60 -1.95 -6.20
C LEU A 67 -2.47 -1.07 -5.32
N THR A 68 -3.33 -1.68 -4.52
CA THR A 68 -4.20 -0.97 -3.59
C THR A 68 -3.79 -1.28 -2.16
N ASN A 69 -3.53 -0.25 -1.38
CA ASN A 69 -3.31 -0.37 0.06
C ASN A 69 -4.55 0.14 0.77
N THR A 70 -5.16 -0.70 1.59
CA THR A 70 -6.33 -0.34 2.39
C THR A 70 -5.91 -0.29 3.85
N VAL A 71 -6.12 0.84 4.50
CA VAL A 71 -5.84 0.98 5.94
C VAL A 71 -7.12 1.23 6.69
N THR A 72 -7.21 0.66 7.88
CA THR A 72 -8.31 0.88 8.81
C THR A 72 -7.79 1.73 9.95
N LEU A 73 -8.48 2.83 10.23
CA LEU A 73 -8.11 3.71 11.32
C LEU A 73 -8.76 3.24 12.63
N ALA A 74 -8.17 3.61 13.75
CA ALA A 74 -8.71 3.26 15.06
C ALA A 74 -10.12 3.81 15.28
N SER A 75 -10.48 4.89 14.56
CA SER A 75 -11.82 5.46 14.57
C SER A 75 -12.87 4.63 13.82
N GLY A 76 -12.43 3.62 13.06
CA GLY A 76 -13.32 2.78 12.23
C GLY A 76 -13.37 3.20 10.77
N GLU A 77 -12.77 4.32 10.41
CA GLU A 77 -12.70 4.75 9.02
C GLU A 77 -11.75 3.88 8.21
N VAL A 78 -12.08 3.66 6.95
CA VAL A 78 -11.26 2.87 6.02
C VAL A 78 -10.80 3.78 4.89
N LEU A 79 -9.50 3.82 4.65
CA LEU A 79 -8.90 4.64 3.60
C LEU A 79 -8.17 3.74 2.61
N LYS A 80 -8.17 4.14 1.35
CA LYS A 80 -7.51 3.39 0.27
C LYS A 80 -6.55 4.28 -0.50
N ALA A 81 -5.43 3.71 -0.90
CA ALA A 81 -4.48 4.35 -1.80
C ALA A 81 -4.18 3.41 -2.96
N VAL A 82 -4.17 3.95 -4.16
CA VAL A 82 -3.95 3.19 -5.40
C VAL A 82 -2.67 3.66 -6.07
N ARG A 83 -1.88 2.72 -6.53
CA ARG A 83 -0.62 2.98 -7.22
C ARG A 83 -0.53 2.07 -8.43
N GLN A 84 -0.17 2.64 -9.58
CA GLN A 84 0.10 1.85 -10.79
C GLN A 84 1.49 1.22 -10.68
N ILE A 85 1.58 -0.07 -10.93
CA ILE A 85 2.86 -0.79 -11.02
C ILE A 85 3.06 -1.17 -12.49
N GLU A 86 4.17 -0.73 -13.05
CA GLU A 86 4.54 -1.02 -14.43
C GLU A 86 5.67 -2.04 -14.46
N SER A 87 5.40 -3.15 -15.10
CA SER A 87 6.34 -4.25 -15.19
C SER A 87 6.89 -4.42 -16.62
#